data_212611c2591d34f3c5d47606944d6967
#
_entry.id   212611c2591d34f3c5d47606944d6967
#
_cell.length_a   1.000
_cell.length_b   1.000
_cell.length_c   1.000
_cell.angle_alpha   90.00
_cell.angle_beta   90.00
_cell.angle_gamma   90.00
#
_symmetry.space_group_name_H-M   'P 1'
#
loop_
_entity.id
_entity.type
_entity.pdbx_description
1 polymer ?
#
loop_
_entity_poly.entity_id
_entity_poly.type
_entity_poly.pdbx_seq_one_letter_code
_entity_poly.pdbx_strand_id
1 'polypeptide(L)'
;MASVAAAELGYKSFPKSFEPAEKLKDKKILLLSTRMLMNIPFHIYVLRSIENELARLNLSLLRYTLSSDKFFENLKSYIEKSKVDGILCMEFFDEHLIEQVVSLNLPIVFMDTVFSDTAPNFNYDVVMMENLNAVKSYCLTLIDKGNCRSFGFVGYYKNCLSFYERYLGMRDAMFLRNIPYDPRCNILAGNDLPYSNLERLSALIAKAKLPDCFVCANDYIASMTLEALKMLDIPVPERIKVIGFENSPTSKYTTPHLSTINVDKTMLGKELVNALVNKMTRPSKHSKITYIKCYPVPRESTDNI
;
A
#
# COMPACT_ATOMS: atom_id res chain seq x y z
N MET A 1 -12.62 20.68 -33.54
CA MET A 1 -13.62 19.79 -34.22
C MET A 1 -14.67 19.24 -33.25
N ALA A 2 -14.36 18.80 -32.05
CA ALA A 2 -15.35 18.28 -31.09
C ALA A 2 -16.38 19.33 -30.60
N SER A 3 -16.03 20.61 -30.51
CA SER A 3 -16.91 21.71 -30.09
C SER A 3 -17.98 22.08 -31.13
N VAL A 4 -17.73 21.87 -32.40
CA VAL A 4 -18.65 22.17 -33.49
C VAL A 4 -19.77 21.10 -33.57
N ALA A 5 -19.37 19.82 -33.45
CA ALA A 5 -20.31 18.69 -33.46
C ALA A 5 -21.28 18.69 -32.27
N ALA A 6 -20.86 19.22 -31.11
CA ALA A 6 -21.71 19.31 -29.93
C ALA A 6 -22.76 20.46 -30.05
N ALA A 7 -22.41 21.56 -30.72
CA ALA A 7 -23.34 22.64 -30.98
C ALA A 7 -24.45 22.21 -31.96
N GLU A 8 -24.12 21.40 -32.96
CA GLU A 8 -25.10 20.83 -33.94
C GLU A 8 -26.06 19.83 -33.28
N LEU A 9 -25.68 19.18 -32.20
CA LEU A 9 -26.52 18.24 -31.43
C LEU A 9 -27.37 18.92 -30.34
N GLY A 10 -27.35 20.26 -30.25
CA GLY A 10 -28.21 21.02 -29.33
C GLY A 10 -27.71 21.05 -27.88
N TYR A 11 -26.47 20.63 -27.60
CA TYR A 11 -25.85 20.76 -26.28
C TYR A 11 -25.50 22.23 -26.02
N LYS A 12 -26.27 22.90 -25.17
CA LYS A 12 -26.13 24.33 -24.86
C LYS A 12 -24.95 24.71 -23.98
N SER A 13 -24.27 23.76 -23.37
CA SER A 13 -22.99 23.99 -22.70
C SER A 13 -22.25 22.67 -22.51
N PHE A 14 -21.10 22.55 -23.14
CA PHE A 14 -20.05 21.71 -22.53
C PHE A 14 -19.71 22.36 -21.18
N PRO A 15 -19.62 21.61 -20.09
CA PRO A 15 -18.96 22.16 -18.91
C PRO A 15 -17.58 22.58 -19.40
N LYS A 16 -17.27 23.89 -19.29
CA LYS A 16 -15.93 24.42 -19.59
C LYS A 16 -14.96 23.46 -18.93
N SER A 17 -14.11 22.82 -19.74
CA SER A 17 -13.08 21.95 -19.29
C SER A 17 -12.41 22.60 -18.09
N PHE A 18 -12.58 21.98 -16.92
CA PHE A 18 -11.83 22.18 -15.70
C PHE A 18 -11.00 23.46 -15.68
N GLU A 19 -11.42 24.46 -14.94
CA GLU A 19 -10.58 25.49 -14.36
C GLU A 19 -10.23 25.13 -12.91
N PRO A 20 -9.39 24.12 -12.64
CA PRO A 20 -8.78 23.93 -11.33
C PRO A 20 -7.58 24.88 -11.16
N ALA A 21 -6.96 25.33 -12.25
CA ALA A 21 -5.66 26.00 -12.22
C ALA A 21 -5.66 27.31 -11.42
N GLU A 22 -6.70 28.15 -11.54
CA GLU A 22 -6.74 29.41 -10.78
C GLU A 22 -7.02 29.22 -9.28
N LYS A 23 -7.85 28.22 -8.91
CA LYS A 23 -8.17 27.94 -7.50
C LYS A 23 -7.03 27.27 -6.74
N LEU A 24 -6.06 26.70 -7.45
CA LEU A 24 -4.94 25.95 -6.87
C LEU A 24 -3.63 26.73 -6.85
N LYS A 25 -3.59 27.91 -7.49
CA LYS A 25 -2.38 28.70 -7.57
C LYS A 25 -1.82 29.01 -6.18
N ASP A 26 -0.51 28.78 -6.02
CA ASP A 26 0.26 29.05 -4.80
C ASP A 26 -0.16 28.23 -3.56
N LYS A 27 -0.98 27.19 -3.72
CA LYS A 27 -1.39 26.29 -2.63
C LYS A 27 -0.22 25.44 -2.15
N LYS A 28 -0.19 25.19 -0.83
CA LYS A 28 0.85 24.45 -0.13
C LYS A 28 0.31 23.13 0.39
N ILE A 29 0.88 22.05 -0.07
CA ILE A 29 0.53 20.70 0.33
C ILE A 29 1.57 20.19 1.32
N LEU A 30 1.10 19.69 2.46
CA LEU A 30 1.92 19.06 3.47
C LEU A 30 1.91 17.54 3.27
N LEU A 31 3.07 16.95 3.04
CA LEU A 31 3.27 15.52 3.18
C LEU A 31 3.65 15.23 4.64
N LEU A 32 2.76 14.56 5.32
CA LEU A 32 2.88 14.17 6.73
C LEU A 32 3.16 12.68 6.83
N SER A 33 4.16 12.28 7.62
CA SER A 33 4.52 10.87 7.81
C SER A 33 4.92 10.59 9.26
N THR A 34 4.74 9.34 9.70
CA THR A 34 5.13 8.88 11.04
C THR A 34 6.59 8.38 11.09
N ARG A 35 7.24 8.22 9.94
CA ARG A 35 8.64 7.79 9.82
C ARG A 35 9.32 8.37 8.59
N MET A 36 10.63 8.23 8.54
CA MET A 36 11.44 8.66 7.38
C MET A 36 11.15 7.80 6.16
N LEU A 37 10.44 8.37 5.17
CA LEU A 37 10.02 7.67 3.96
C LEU A 37 11.20 7.32 3.03
N MET A 38 12.31 8.05 3.12
CA MET A 38 13.49 7.87 2.25
C MET A 38 14.26 6.57 2.49
N ASN A 39 13.96 5.83 3.55
CA ASN A 39 14.63 4.57 3.88
C ASN A 39 13.92 3.35 3.26
N ILE A 40 12.77 3.54 2.63
CA ILE A 40 11.95 2.45 2.07
C ILE A 40 11.79 2.69 0.56
N PRO A 41 12.36 1.82 -0.31
CA PRO A 41 12.33 2.02 -1.76
C PRO A 41 10.93 2.28 -2.33
N PHE A 42 9.92 1.55 -1.84
CA PHE A 42 8.53 1.75 -2.25
C PHE A 42 8.09 3.22 -2.06
N HIS A 43 8.33 3.79 -0.88
CA HIS A 43 7.94 5.16 -0.55
C HIS A 43 8.70 6.20 -1.38
N ILE A 44 9.98 5.96 -1.69
CA ILE A 44 10.77 6.86 -2.54
C ILE A 44 10.11 7.04 -3.92
N TYR A 45 9.67 5.94 -4.54
CA TYR A 45 9.02 6.01 -5.85
C TYR A 45 7.65 6.70 -5.81
N VAL A 46 6.85 6.43 -4.78
CA VAL A 46 5.55 7.10 -4.58
C VAL A 46 5.77 8.59 -4.32
N LEU A 47 6.72 8.94 -3.44
CA LEU A 47 7.08 10.32 -3.13
C LEU A 47 7.51 11.10 -4.38
N ARG A 48 8.40 10.51 -5.20
CA ARG A 48 8.83 11.11 -6.48
C ARG A 48 7.64 11.37 -7.41
N SER A 49 6.68 10.46 -7.43
CA SER A 49 5.46 10.63 -8.23
C SER A 49 4.59 11.78 -7.70
N ILE A 50 4.43 11.88 -6.38
CA ILE A 50 3.72 12.98 -5.72
C ILE A 50 4.40 14.32 -6.08
N GLU A 51 5.73 14.42 -5.94
CA GLU A 51 6.50 15.62 -6.25
C GLU A 51 6.32 16.06 -7.70
N ASN A 52 6.42 15.12 -8.64
CA ASN A 52 6.25 15.40 -10.06
C ASN A 52 4.83 15.90 -10.38
N GLU A 53 3.82 15.30 -9.77
CA GLU A 53 2.42 15.68 -10.01
C GLU A 53 2.08 17.03 -9.38
N LEU A 54 2.56 17.32 -8.17
CA LEU A 54 2.41 18.64 -7.53
C LEU A 54 3.13 19.74 -8.35
N ALA A 55 4.35 19.46 -8.83
CA ALA A 55 5.08 20.40 -9.69
C ALA A 55 4.33 20.67 -10.99
N ARG A 56 3.72 19.65 -11.62
CA ARG A 56 2.88 19.81 -12.82
C ARG A 56 1.68 20.74 -12.58
N LEU A 57 1.15 20.73 -11.36
CA LEU A 57 0.01 21.54 -10.94
C LEU A 57 0.42 22.89 -10.35
N ASN A 58 1.72 23.23 -10.31
CA ASN A 58 2.27 24.41 -9.67
C ASN A 58 1.91 24.51 -8.18
N LEU A 59 1.89 23.37 -7.48
CA LEU A 59 1.65 23.27 -6.05
C LEU A 59 2.98 23.09 -5.30
N SER A 60 3.10 23.74 -4.13
CA SER A 60 4.30 23.62 -3.29
C SER A 60 4.18 22.44 -2.35
N LEU A 61 5.25 21.61 -2.23
CA LEU A 61 5.33 20.51 -1.28
C LEU A 61 6.11 20.93 -0.04
N LEU A 62 5.49 20.77 1.11
CA LEU A 62 6.12 20.81 2.42
C LEU A 62 6.19 19.38 2.98
N ARG A 63 7.20 19.07 3.80
CA ARG A 63 7.33 17.77 4.44
C ARG A 63 7.44 17.92 5.95
N TYR A 64 6.73 17.06 6.68
CA TYR A 64 6.81 17.02 8.13
C TYR A 64 6.78 15.55 8.58
N THR A 65 7.78 15.15 9.37
CA THR A 65 7.83 13.80 9.96
C THR A 65 7.57 13.92 11.46
N LEU A 66 6.65 13.12 11.97
CA LEU A 66 6.33 13.07 13.38
C LEU A 66 7.48 12.44 14.14
N SER A 67 8.04 13.14 15.12
CA SER A 67 9.27 12.70 15.82
C SER A 67 9.21 12.78 17.35
N SER A 68 8.10 13.20 17.96
CA SER A 68 8.01 13.39 19.42
C SER A 68 6.60 13.27 19.96
N ASP A 69 6.47 13.02 21.28
CA ASP A 69 5.20 12.91 22.00
C ASP A 69 4.33 14.19 21.98
N LYS A 70 4.94 15.35 21.72
CA LYS A 70 4.25 16.64 21.57
C LYS A 70 4.00 17.05 20.13
N PHE A 71 3.98 16.09 19.21
CA PHE A 71 3.96 16.35 17.78
C PHE A 71 2.73 17.17 17.34
N PHE A 72 1.58 16.95 17.96
CA PHE A 72 0.32 17.54 17.48
C PHE A 72 0.25 19.06 17.67
N GLU A 73 0.73 19.57 18.82
CA GLU A 73 0.83 21.00 19.08
C GLU A 73 1.83 21.68 18.11
N ASN A 74 2.99 21.03 17.93
CA ASN A 74 4.00 21.48 17.00
C ASN A 74 3.49 21.47 15.56
N LEU A 75 2.74 20.43 15.18
CA LEU A 75 2.13 20.28 13.86
C LEU A 75 1.11 21.41 13.59
N LYS A 76 0.22 21.71 14.54
CA LYS A 76 -0.74 22.81 14.43
C LYS A 76 -0.03 24.14 14.19
N SER A 77 0.95 24.46 15.02
CA SER A 77 1.75 25.69 14.87
C SER A 77 2.47 25.74 13.52
N TYR A 78 3.00 24.60 13.05
CA TYR A 78 3.66 24.51 11.74
C TYR A 78 2.67 24.75 10.59
N ILE A 79 1.49 24.15 10.63
CA ILE A 79 0.42 24.26 9.63
C ILE A 79 -0.01 25.74 9.50
N GLU A 80 -0.28 26.42 10.63
CA GLU A 80 -0.70 27.82 10.67
C GLU A 80 0.37 28.75 10.11
N LYS A 81 1.62 28.62 10.59
CA LYS A 81 2.75 29.45 10.13
C LYS A 81 3.07 29.25 8.66
N SER A 82 2.97 28.03 8.18
CA SER A 82 3.28 27.68 6.78
C SER A 82 2.11 27.91 5.84
N LYS A 83 0.90 28.14 6.37
CA LYS A 83 -0.35 28.30 5.60
C LYS A 83 -0.60 27.08 4.71
N VAL A 84 -0.68 25.90 5.31
CA VAL A 84 -0.95 24.62 4.63
C VAL A 84 -2.40 24.60 4.15
N ASP A 85 -2.63 24.21 2.90
CA ASP A 85 -3.97 24.14 2.29
C ASP A 85 -4.54 22.70 2.21
N GLY A 86 -3.68 21.68 2.26
CA GLY A 86 -4.08 20.28 2.22
C GLY A 86 -2.97 19.34 2.69
N ILE A 87 -3.33 18.14 3.09
CA ILE A 87 -2.42 17.19 3.71
C ILE A 87 -2.50 15.84 2.98
N LEU A 88 -1.34 15.27 2.62
CA LEU A 88 -1.16 13.87 2.25
C LEU A 88 -0.51 13.15 3.41
N CYS A 89 -1.13 12.06 3.87
CA CYS A 89 -0.64 11.25 4.99
C CYS A 89 -0.09 9.91 4.49
N MET A 90 1.11 9.54 4.95
CA MET A 90 1.74 8.26 4.65
C MET A 90 2.22 7.58 5.93
N GLU A 91 2.05 6.25 6.03
CA GLU A 91 2.46 5.44 7.20
C GLU A 91 1.69 5.76 8.49
N PHE A 92 0.39 6.04 8.37
CA PHE A 92 -0.49 6.27 9.50
C PHE A 92 -1.31 5.01 9.81
N PHE A 93 -0.85 4.25 10.80
CA PHE A 93 -1.44 2.97 11.20
C PHE A 93 -1.85 2.95 12.69
N ASP A 94 -2.07 4.12 13.27
CA ASP A 94 -2.56 4.31 14.63
C ASP A 94 -3.84 5.15 14.58
N GLU A 95 -4.95 4.62 15.15
CA GLU A 95 -6.26 5.26 15.12
C GLU A 95 -6.25 6.64 15.79
N HIS A 96 -5.58 6.76 16.93
CA HIS A 96 -5.51 8.02 17.66
C HIS A 96 -4.77 9.11 16.88
N LEU A 97 -3.66 8.75 16.23
CA LEU A 97 -2.94 9.69 15.35
C LEU A 97 -3.79 10.13 14.16
N ILE A 98 -4.54 9.22 13.57
CA ILE A 98 -5.45 9.51 12.46
C ILE A 98 -6.54 10.48 12.91
N GLU A 99 -7.20 10.22 14.06
CA GLU A 99 -8.23 11.09 14.61
C GLU A 99 -7.70 12.51 14.88
N GLN A 100 -6.50 12.61 15.45
CA GLN A 100 -5.86 13.91 15.70
C GLN A 100 -5.63 14.68 14.39
N VAL A 101 -5.10 14.02 13.34
CA VAL A 101 -4.84 14.66 12.05
C VAL A 101 -6.15 15.06 11.35
N VAL A 102 -7.17 14.21 11.41
CA VAL A 102 -8.50 14.50 10.85
C VAL A 102 -9.16 15.69 11.56
N SER A 103 -8.93 15.86 12.87
CA SER A 103 -9.45 16.99 13.64
C SER A 103 -8.90 18.37 13.22
N LEU A 104 -7.86 18.42 12.37
CA LEU A 104 -7.33 19.66 11.80
C LEU A 104 -8.30 20.33 10.82
N ASN A 105 -9.35 19.65 10.38
CA ASN A 105 -10.38 20.16 9.46
C ASN A 105 -9.83 20.73 8.13
N LEU A 106 -8.71 20.20 7.66
CA LEU A 106 -8.15 20.46 6.34
C LEU A 106 -8.55 19.37 5.34
N PRO A 107 -8.47 19.61 4.03
CA PRO A 107 -8.50 18.53 3.04
C PRO A 107 -7.35 17.54 3.29
N ILE A 108 -7.68 16.27 3.56
CA ILE A 108 -6.73 15.23 3.92
C ILE A 108 -6.99 13.96 3.11
N VAL A 109 -5.92 13.33 2.62
CA VAL A 109 -5.95 12.03 1.96
C VAL A 109 -4.85 11.15 2.53
N PHE A 110 -5.18 9.93 2.87
CA PHE A 110 -4.24 8.93 3.37
C PHE A 110 -3.81 7.95 2.27
N MET A 111 -2.52 7.61 2.26
CA MET A 111 -2.03 6.43 1.56
C MET A 111 -2.05 5.26 2.52
N ASP A 112 -2.94 4.29 2.24
CA ASP A 112 -3.24 3.19 3.16
C ASP A 112 -3.82 3.69 4.50
N THR A 113 -4.19 2.77 5.38
CA THR A 113 -4.77 3.14 6.67
C THR A 113 -4.64 2.02 7.69
N VAL A 114 -5.04 2.31 8.92
CA VAL A 114 -5.04 1.35 10.03
C VAL A 114 -5.98 0.17 9.74
N PHE A 115 -5.59 -1.01 10.21
CA PHE A 115 -6.50 -2.13 10.39
C PHE A 115 -7.35 -1.89 11.65
N SER A 116 -8.67 -2.10 11.55
CA SER A 116 -9.56 -2.08 12.70
C SER A 116 -10.39 -3.36 12.74
N ASP A 117 -10.58 -3.94 13.95
CA ASP A 117 -11.45 -5.11 14.15
C ASP A 117 -12.96 -4.73 14.08
N THR A 118 -13.27 -3.44 14.15
CA THR A 118 -14.63 -2.89 13.95
C THR A 118 -14.77 -2.38 12.52
N ALA A 119 -16.01 -2.23 12.06
CA ALA A 119 -16.25 -1.62 10.75
C ALA A 119 -15.65 -0.21 10.72
N PRO A 120 -14.65 0.05 9.87
CA PRO A 120 -13.96 1.33 9.89
C PRO A 120 -14.92 2.43 9.43
N ASN A 121 -15.19 3.38 10.30
CA ASN A 121 -15.92 4.59 9.94
C ASN A 121 -14.93 5.65 9.43
N PHE A 122 -14.40 5.42 8.23
CA PHE A 122 -13.48 6.37 7.63
C PHE A 122 -14.22 7.65 7.26
N ASN A 123 -13.98 8.73 8.00
CA ASN A 123 -14.44 10.09 7.66
C ASN A 123 -13.39 10.86 6.84
N TYR A 124 -12.46 10.14 6.21
CA TYR A 124 -11.35 10.67 5.40
C TYR A 124 -11.16 9.84 4.13
N ASP A 125 -10.56 10.43 3.11
CA ASP A 125 -10.28 9.76 1.85
C ASP A 125 -9.01 8.92 1.94
N VAL A 126 -9.04 7.73 1.32
CA VAL A 126 -7.92 6.79 1.29
C VAL A 126 -7.62 6.38 -0.14
N VAL A 127 -6.35 6.35 -0.51
CA VAL A 127 -5.88 5.74 -1.76
C VAL A 127 -5.03 4.52 -1.40
N MET A 128 -5.38 3.38 -1.95
CA MET A 128 -4.79 2.09 -1.63
C MET A 128 -4.37 1.33 -2.88
N MET A 129 -3.51 0.35 -2.68
CA MET A 129 -3.26 -0.72 -3.64
C MET A 129 -4.44 -1.71 -3.60
N GLU A 130 -4.79 -2.30 -4.73
CA GLU A 130 -5.75 -3.40 -4.76
C GLU A 130 -5.04 -4.68 -4.28
N ASN A 131 -5.17 -4.97 -3.01
CA ASN A 131 -4.42 -6.01 -2.31
C ASN A 131 -5.08 -7.38 -2.39
N LEU A 132 -6.40 -7.42 -2.09
CA LEU A 132 -7.14 -8.66 -1.88
C LEU A 132 -7.21 -9.50 -3.16
N ASN A 133 -7.75 -8.93 -4.27
CA ASN A 133 -7.96 -9.70 -5.49
C ASN A 133 -6.65 -9.98 -6.23
N ALA A 134 -5.63 -9.14 -6.09
CA ALA A 134 -4.31 -9.39 -6.67
C ALA A 134 -3.66 -10.62 -6.02
N VAL A 135 -3.64 -10.70 -4.68
CA VAL A 135 -3.13 -11.86 -3.94
C VAL A 135 -3.98 -13.08 -4.21
N LYS A 136 -5.32 -12.96 -4.14
CA LYS A 136 -6.25 -14.05 -4.43
C LYS A 136 -6.01 -14.63 -5.82
N SER A 137 -5.92 -13.79 -6.84
CA SER A 137 -5.69 -14.21 -8.23
C SER A 137 -4.38 -15.01 -8.37
N TYR A 138 -3.31 -14.54 -7.71
CA TYR A 138 -2.04 -15.24 -7.79
C TYR A 138 -2.08 -16.58 -7.07
N CYS A 139 -2.65 -16.65 -5.87
CA CYS A 139 -2.84 -17.92 -5.15
C CYS A 139 -3.70 -18.91 -5.95
N LEU A 140 -4.81 -18.45 -6.56
CA LEU A 140 -5.64 -19.28 -7.42
C LEU A 140 -4.85 -19.86 -8.60
N THR A 141 -4.00 -19.04 -9.24
CA THR A 141 -3.13 -19.51 -10.33
C THR A 141 -2.20 -20.64 -9.87
N LEU A 142 -1.59 -20.55 -8.68
CA LEU A 142 -0.73 -21.59 -8.13
C LEU A 142 -1.52 -22.86 -7.79
N ILE A 143 -2.72 -22.72 -7.25
CA ILE A 143 -3.60 -23.85 -6.91
C ILE A 143 -4.05 -24.57 -8.18
N ASP A 144 -4.54 -23.83 -9.17
CA ASP A 144 -5.14 -24.40 -10.39
C ASP A 144 -4.10 -25.09 -11.28
N LYS A 145 -2.84 -24.67 -11.22
CA LYS A 145 -1.72 -25.38 -11.84
C LYS A 145 -1.27 -26.63 -11.08
N GLY A 146 -1.90 -26.94 -9.95
CA GLY A 146 -1.57 -28.09 -9.12
C GLY A 146 -0.31 -27.93 -8.27
N ASN A 147 0.25 -26.71 -8.22
CA ASN A 147 1.56 -26.45 -7.60
C ASN A 147 1.49 -26.16 -6.09
N CYS A 148 0.29 -25.87 -5.54
CA CYS A 148 0.12 -25.56 -4.12
C CYS A 148 -1.19 -26.12 -3.56
N ARG A 149 -1.10 -26.78 -2.39
CA ARG A 149 -2.23 -27.33 -1.62
C ARG A 149 -2.28 -26.78 -0.19
N SER A 150 -1.32 -25.93 0.19
CA SER A 150 -1.25 -25.28 1.50
C SER A 150 -0.56 -23.94 1.38
N PHE A 151 -1.04 -22.97 2.15
CA PHE A 151 -0.49 -21.60 2.17
C PHE A 151 -0.26 -21.14 3.61
N GLY A 152 0.75 -20.29 3.78
CA GLY A 152 1.02 -19.58 5.03
C GLY A 152 1.31 -18.12 4.75
N PHE A 153 0.89 -17.23 5.66
CA PHE A 153 1.17 -15.80 5.59
C PHE A 153 2.37 -15.45 6.45
N VAL A 154 3.29 -14.65 5.91
CA VAL A 154 4.44 -14.13 6.65
C VAL A 154 4.31 -12.61 6.75
N GLY A 155 4.05 -12.12 7.97
CA GLY A 155 3.82 -10.71 8.24
C GLY A 155 2.79 -10.49 9.34
N TYR A 156 2.81 -9.31 9.97
CA TYR A 156 1.78 -8.95 10.93
C TYR A 156 0.59 -8.32 10.22
N TYR A 157 -0.44 -9.13 9.89
CA TYR A 157 -1.57 -8.68 9.09
C TYR A 157 -2.41 -7.58 9.77
N LYS A 158 -2.33 -7.42 11.09
CA LYS A 158 -2.98 -6.31 11.81
C LYS A 158 -2.20 -5.00 11.81
N ASN A 159 -1.07 -4.94 11.09
CA ASN A 159 -0.27 -3.73 11.04
C ASN A 159 -0.98 -2.59 10.31
N CYS A 160 -1.60 -2.90 9.17
CA CYS A 160 -2.36 -1.95 8.35
C CYS A 160 -3.41 -2.68 7.51
N LEU A 161 -4.34 -1.93 6.94
CA LEU A 161 -5.42 -2.48 6.13
C LEU A 161 -4.89 -3.23 4.90
N SER A 162 -3.84 -2.73 4.25
CA SER A 162 -3.22 -3.41 3.10
C SER A 162 -2.70 -4.80 3.46
N PHE A 163 -2.04 -4.97 4.61
CA PHE A 163 -1.55 -6.30 5.01
C PHE A 163 -2.68 -7.25 5.34
N TYR A 164 -3.74 -6.74 5.96
CA TYR A 164 -4.95 -7.51 6.24
C TYR A 164 -5.64 -7.98 4.95
N GLU A 165 -5.82 -7.11 3.98
CA GLU A 165 -6.41 -7.45 2.68
C GLU A 165 -5.56 -8.50 1.93
N ARG A 166 -4.22 -8.43 2.01
CA ARG A 166 -3.31 -9.45 1.44
C ARG A 166 -3.50 -10.80 2.10
N TYR A 167 -3.58 -10.81 3.43
CA TYR A 167 -3.90 -12.02 4.19
C TYR A 167 -5.27 -12.59 3.81
N LEU A 168 -6.30 -11.75 3.71
CA LEU A 168 -7.64 -12.18 3.27
C LEU A 168 -7.63 -12.71 1.83
N GLY A 169 -6.88 -12.10 0.93
CA GLY A 169 -6.77 -12.59 -0.46
C GLY A 169 -6.24 -14.03 -0.53
N MET A 170 -5.22 -14.36 0.25
CA MET A 170 -4.72 -15.73 0.40
C MET A 170 -5.82 -16.67 0.95
N ARG A 171 -6.49 -16.24 2.03
CA ARG A 171 -7.56 -17.02 2.68
C ARG A 171 -8.74 -17.28 1.75
N ASP A 172 -9.13 -16.27 0.97
CA ASP A 172 -10.23 -16.33 0.03
C ASP A 172 -9.92 -17.30 -1.13
N ALA A 173 -8.69 -17.29 -1.65
CA ALA A 173 -8.25 -18.26 -2.65
C ALA A 173 -8.33 -19.70 -2.13
N MET A 174 -7.87 -19.95 -0.90
CA MET A 174 -7.95 -21.27 -0.26
C MET A 174 -9.42 -21.71 -0.09
N PHE A 175 -10.28 -20.82 0.39
CA PHE A 175 -11.71 -21.09 0.56
C PHE A 175 -12.38 -21.47 -0.76
N LEU A 176 -12.14 -20.72 -1.84
CA LEU A 176 -12.71 -20.97 -3.17
C LEU A 176 -12.27 -22.31 -3.80
N ARG A 177 -11.21 -22.92 -3.32
CA ARG A 177 -10.68 -24.21 -3.80
C ARG A 177 -10.76 -25.33 -2.74
N ASN A 178 -11.53 -25.11 -1.68
CA ASN A 178 -11.72 -26.06 -0.58
C ASN A 178 -10.38 -26.53 0.04
N ILE A 179 -9.38 -25.64 0.10
CA ILE A 179 -8.11 -25.91 0.79
C ILE A 179 -8.29 -25.58 2.26
N PRO A 180 -8.05 -26.55 3.18
CA PRO A 180 -8.19 -26.29 4.61
C PRO A 180 -7.14 -25.30 5.10
N TYR A 181 -7.59 -24.32 5.90
CA TYR A 181 -6.69 -23.38 6.54
C TYR A 181 -6.05 -23.99 7.79
N ASP A 182 -4.73 -23.95 7.85
CA ASP A 182 -3.97 -24.34 9.04
C ASP A 182 -3.20 -23.13 9.59
N PRO A 183 -3.59 -22.58 10.76
CA PRO A 183 -2.94 -21.41 11.34
C PRO A 183 -1.46 -21.63 11.68
N ARG A 184 -1.01 -22.87 11.86
CA ARG A 184 0.38 -23.23 12.14
C ARG A 184 1.32 -22.97 10.96
N CYS A 185 0.78 -22.75 9.76
CA CYS A 185 1.55 -22.39 8.58
C CYS A 185 1.93 -20.89 8.54
N ASN A 186 1.38 -20.06 9.43
CA ASN A 186 1.64 -18.63 9.39
C ASN A 186 2.78 -18.20 10.33
N ILE A 187 3.47 -17.15 9.93
CA ILE A 187 4.47 -16.44 10.74
C ILE A 187 3.91 -15.05 11.04
N LEU A 188 3.07 -14.95 12.06
CA LEU A 188 2.33 -13.73 12.44
C LEU A 188 2.96 -13.07 13.67
N ALA A 189 4.22 -12.72 13.61
CA ALA A 189 4.86 -12.01 14.71
C ALA A 189 4.38 -10.54 14.74
N GLY A 190 4.26 -9.99 15.95
CA GLY A 190 3.83 -8.59 16.16
C GLY A 190 4.88 -7.57 15.77
N ASN A 191 4.61 -6.29 16.08
CA ASN A 191 5.43 -5.15 15.66
C ASN A 191 6.88 -5.15 16.17
N ASP A 192 7.24 -5.90 17.20
CA ASP A 192 8.60 -6.04 17.76
C ASP A 192 9.52 -6.93 16.92
N LEU A 193 9.30 -7.02 15.80
CA LEU A 193 9.63 -7.67 14.56
C LEU A 193 10.90 -8.49 14.48
N PRO A 194 10.67 -9.80 14.33
CA PRO A 194 11.71 -10.71 13.87
C PRO A 194 12.02 -10.59 12.38
N TYR A 195 11.19 -9.88 11.57
CA TYR A 195 11.39 -9.86 10.12
C TYR A 195 12.69 -9.16 9.68
N SER A 196 13.24 -8.26 10.50
CA SER A 196 14.58 -7.67 10.31
C SER A 196 15.70 -8.46 10.97
N ASN A 197 15.37 -9.42 11.84
CA ASN A 197 16.32 -10.31 12.51
C ASN A 197 16.21 -11.70 11.88
N LEU A 198 17.18 -12.04 11.06
CA LEU A 198 17.22 -13.26 10.28
C LEU A 198 17.23 -14.54 11.13
N GLU A 199 18.00 -14.56 12.22
CA GLU A 199 18.07 -15.71 13.12
C GLU A 199 16.72 -15.97 13.79
N ARG A 200 16.04 -14.91 14.24
CA ARG A 200 14.72 -15.02 14.86
C ARG A 200 13.66 -15.45 13.87
N LEU A 201 13.70 -14.94 12.63
CA LEU A 201 12.80 -15.36 11.57
C LEU A 201 13.02 -16.84 11.21
N SER A 202 14.27 -17.28 11.07
CA SER A 202 14.62 -18.68 10.82
C SER A 202 14.11 -19.59 11.94
N ALA A 203 14.25 -19.19 13.21
CA ALA A 203 13.75 -19.95 14.35
C ALA A 203 12.21 -20.07 14.37
N LEU A 204 11.49 -19.05 13.89
CA LEU A 204 10.02 -19.10 13.73
C LEU A 204 9.61 -20.03 12.59
N ILE A 205 10.28 -19.96 11.45
CA ILE A 205 10.04 -20.82 10.29
C ILE A 205 10.28 -22.28 10.65
N ALA A 206 11.38 -22.57 11.36
CA ALA A 206 11.72 -23.94 11.80
C ALA A 206 10.66 -24.56 12.73
N LYS A 207 9.92 -23.74 13.48
CA LYS A 207 8.83 -24.17 14.38
C LYS A 207 7.47 -24.26 13.69
N ALA A 208 7.30 -23.61 12.56
CA ALA A 208 6.04 -23.58 11.83
C ALA A 208 5.82 -24.90 11.05
N LYS A 209 4.57 -25.19 10.75
CA LYS A 209 4.25 -26.18 9.74
C LYS A 209 4.50 -25.58 8.36
N LEU A 210 5.53 -26.09 7.65
CA LEU A 210 5.88 -25.56 6.33
C LEU A 210 4.76 -25.82 5.30
N PRO A 211 4.18 -24.74 4.71
CA PRO A 211 3.23 -24.86 3.61
C PRO A 211 3.94 -25.14 2.28
N ASP A 212 3.16 -25.24 1.20
CA ASP A 212 3.69 -25.27 -0.17
C ASP A 212 4.07 -23.86 -0.66
N CYS A 213 3.42 -22.81 -0.10
CA CYS A 213 3.70 -21.44 -0.47
C CYS A 213 3.57 -20.49 0.72
N PHE A 214 4.58 -19.64 0.93
CA PHE A 214 4.48 -18.45 1.76
C PHE A 214 4.04 -17.24 0.95
N VAL A 215 2.98 -16.58 1.40
CA VAL A 215 2.55 -15.25 0.95
C VAL A 215 3.06 -14.24 1.96
N CYS A 216 4.04 -13.43 1.57
CA CYS A 216 4.66 -12.43 2.44
C CYS A 216 3.94 -11.10 2.32
N ALA A 217 3.86 -10.37 3.43
CA ALA A 217 3.14 -9.10 3.46
C ALA A 217 3.71 -8.05 2.50
N ASN A 218 5.03 -8.05 2.25
CA ASN A 218 5.69 -7.24 1.22
C ASN A 218 7.01 -7.90 0.74
N ASP A 219 7.67 -7.30 -0.25
CA ASP A 219 8.92 -7.82 -0.82
C ASP A 219 10.09 -7.81 0.18
N TYR A 220 10.12 -6.86 1.12
CA TYR A 220 11.15 -6.85 2.16
C TYR A 220 11.04 -8.10 3.04
N ILE A 221 9.85 -8.39 3.55
CA ILE A 221 9.57 -9.59 4.35
C ILE A 221 9.83 -10.86 3.51
N ALA A 222 9.45 -10.85 2.24
CA ALA A 222 9.70 -11.97 1.33
C ALA A 222 11.20 -12.23 1.12
N SER A 223 12.00 -11.18 0.95
CA SER A 223 13.46 -11.30 0.83
C SER A 223 14.10 -11.88 2.09
N MET A 224 13.67 -11.41 3.27
CA MET A 224 14.12 -11.96 4.55
C MET A 224 13.66 -13.42 4.73
N THR A 225 12.47 -13.77 4.23
CA THR A 225 11.96 -15.15 4.26
C THR A 225 12.80 -16.07 3.36
N LEU A 226 13.20 -15.62 2.17
CA LEU A 226 14.11 -16.38 1.29
C LEU A 226 15.46 -16.64 1.96
N GLU A 227 16.07 -15.62 2.59
CA GLU A 227 17.33 -15.79 3.31
C GLU A 227 17.18 -16.73 4.52
N ALA A 228 16.07 -16.65 5.26
CA ALA A 228 15.79 -17.54 6.38
C ALA A 228 15.60 -19.00 5.92
N LEU A 229 14.90 -19.24 4.82
CA LEU A 229 14.74 -20.56 4.22
C LEU A 229 16.09 -21.13 3.76
N LYS A 230 16.93 -20.30 3.16
CA LYS A 230 18.30 -20.68 2.76
C LYS A 230 19.16 -21.08 3.97
N MET A 231 19.08 -20.34 5.09
CA MET A 231 19.77 -20.71 6.33
C MET A 231 19.30 -22.05 6.92
N LEU A 232 18.09 -22.47 6.60
CA LEU A 232 17.50 -23.74 7.04
C LEU A 232 17.66 -24.85 6.00
N ASP A 233 18.43 -24.64 4.93
CA ASP A 233 18.59 -25.57 3.81
C ASP A 233 17.25 -26.03 3.18
N ILE A 234 16.24 -25.14 3.17
CA ILE A 234 14.93 -25.40 2.57
C ILE A 234 14.92 -24.81 1.15
N PRO A 235 14.90 -25.64 0.11
CA PRO A 235 14.98 -25.16 -1.27
C PRO A 235 13.71 -24.42 -1.72
N VAL A 236 13.90 -23.31 -2.45
CA VAL A 236 12.87 -22.50 -3.08
C VAL A 236 13.16 -22.46 -4.58
N PRO A 237 12.24 -22.84 -5.46
CA PRO A 237 10.80 -23.09 -5.24
C PRO A 237 10.44 -24.56 -4.96
N GLU A 238 11.39 -25.51 -4.98
CA GLU A 238 11.16 -26.95 -5.06
C GLU A 238 10.40 -27.50 -3.84
N ARG A 239 10.77 -27.05 -2.63
CA ARG A 239 10.09 -27.45 -1.38
C ARG A 239 9.00 -26.48 -0.97
N ILE A 240 9.24 -25.18 -1.15
CA ILE A 240 8.32 -24.13 -0.76
C ILE A 240 8.44 -22.95 -1.73
N LYS A 241 7.32 -22.40 -2.12
CA LYS A 241 7.24 -21.19 -2.94
C LYS A 241 7.15 -19.94 -2.07
N VAL A 242 7.60 -18.79 -2.60
CA VAL A 242 7.52 -17.52 -1.90
C VAL A 242 6.97 -16.43 -2.83
N ILE A 243 5.94 -15.71 -2.36
CA ILE A 243 5.34 -14.56 -3.04
C ILE A 243 5.54 -13.33 -2.18
N GLY A 244 6.04 -12.25 -2.79
CA GLY A 244 6.08 -10.91 -2.21
C GLY A 244 4.94 -10.01 -2.70
N PHE A 245 5.04 -8.73 -2.37
CA PHE A 245 4.12 -7.69 -2.82
C PHE A 245 4.88 -6.37 -2.97
N GLU A 246 4.55 -5.56 -3.96
CA GLU A 246 5.05 -4.23 -4.36
C GLU A 246 6.02 -4.18 -5.54
N ASN A 247 6.59 -5.32 -5.98
CA ASN A 247 7.59 -5.39 -7.05
C ASN A 247 8.72 -4.36 -6.83
N SER A 248 9.35 -4.45 -5.66
CA SER A 248 10.51 -3.61 -5.32
C SER A 248 11.69 -3.92 -6.24
N PRO A 249 12.61 -2.98 -6.47
CA PRO A 249 13.81 -3.26 -7.27
C PRO A 249 14.61 -4.46 -6.76
N THR A 250 14.67 -4.65 -5.44
CA THR A 250 15.38 -5.75 -4.79
C THR A 250 14.82 -7.12 -5.14
N SER A 251 13.53 -7.23 -5.47
CA SER A 251 12.90 -8.50 -5.86
C SER A 251 13.54 -9.19 -7.07
N LYS A 252 14.26 -8.43 -7.89
CA LYS A 252 15.01 -8.93 -9.06
C LYS A 252 16.43 -9.39 -8.73
N TYR A 253 16.91 -9.15 -7.52
CA TYR A 253 18.27 -9.45 -7.09
C TYR A 253 18.32 -10.50 -5.98
N THR A 254 17.18 -11.03 -5.55
CA THR A 254 17.13 -12.18 -4.65
C THR A 254 17.53 -13.46 -5.40
N THR A 255 17.92 -14.49 -4.67
CA THR A 255 18.20 -15.83 -5.22
C THR A 255 17.37 -16.84 -4.43
N PRO A 256 16.37 -17.48 -5.07
CA PRO A 256 15.83 -17.23 -6.43
C PRO A 256 15.21 -15.83 -6.60
N HIS A 257 15.05 -15.35 -7.85
CA HIS A 257 14.36 -14.08 -8.14
C HIS A 257 12.92 -14.12 -7.63
N LEU A 258 12.54 -13.11 -6.84
CA LEU A 258 11.27 -13.10 -6.10
C LEU A 258 10.07 -12.83 -7.01
N SER A 259 9.14 -13.77 -7.04
CA SER A 259 7.79 -13.60 -7.54
C SER A 259 7.02 -12.64 -6.64
N THR A 260 6.34 -11.68 -7.23
CA THR A 260 5.72 -10.59 -6.47
C THR A 260 4.46 -10.07 -7.13
N ILE A 261 3.78 -9.14 -6.50
CA ILE A 261 2.65 -8.41 -7.08
C ILE A 261 3.10 -6.98 -7.35
N ASN A 262 2.97 -6.54 -8.61
CA ASN A 262 3.35 -5.20 -9.01
C ASN A 262 2.33 -4.16 -8.59
N VAL A 263 2.84 -3.08 -7.99
CA VAL A 263 2.11 -1.84 -7.72
C VAL A 263 2.62 -0.76 -8.67
N ASP A 264 1.74 -0.11 -9.40
CA ASP A 264 2.08 1.11 -10.14
C ASP A 264 2.24 2.29 -9.18
N LYS A 265 3.47 2.46 -8.69
CA LYS A 265 3.84 3.51 -7.73
C LYS A 265 3.67 4.92 -8.31
N THR A 266 3.80 5.03 -9.65
CA THR A 266 3.59 6.30 -10.35
C THR A 266 2.12 6.67 -10.36
N MET A 267 1.24 5.72 -10.67
CA MET A 267 -0.20 5.94 -10.63
C MET A 267 -0.68 6.18 -9.20
N LEU A 268 -0.14 5.45 -8.22
CA LEU A 268 -0.48 5.63 -6.80
C LEU A 268 -0.18 7.06 -6.33
N GLY A 269 1.02 7.59 -6.62
CA GLY A 269 1.38 8.96 -6.25
C GLY A 269 0.54 10.02 -6.96
N LYS A 270 0.23 9.83 -8.25
CA LYS A 270 -0.67 10.72 -9.00
C LYS A 270 -2.07 10.72 -8.42
N GLU A 271 -2.61 9.55 -8.08
CA GLU A 271 -3.97 9.45 -7.56
C GLU A 271 -4.11 10.05 -6.16
N LEU A 272 -3.07 9.95 -5.31
CA LEU A 272 -3.02 10.65 -4.03
C LEU A 272 -3.18 12.17 -4.21
N VAL A 273 -2.43 12.76 -5.16
CA VAL A 273 -2.52 14.19 -5.47
C VAL A 273 -3.88 14.53 -6.06
N ASN A 274 -4.38 13.74 -7.00
CA ASN A 274 -5.69 13.95 -7.63
C ASN A 274 -6.82 13.90 -6.61
N ALA A 275 -6.81 12.93 -5.69
CA ALA A 275 -7.79 12.81 -4.63
C ALA A 275 -7.78 14.05 -3.72
N LEU A 276 -6.58 14.52 -3.32
CA LEU A 276 -6.44 15.72 -2.51
C LEU A 276 -6.93 16.97 -3.24
N VAL A 277 -6.52 17.17 -4.49
CA VAL A 277 -6.98 18.30 -5.34
C VAL A 277 -8.50 18.29 -5.51
N ASN A 278 -9.09 17.11 -5.74
CA ASN A 278 -10.54 16.98 -5.81
C ASN A 278 -11.21 17.38 -4.50
N LYS A 279 -10.66 16.97 -3.35
CA LYS A 279 -11.18 17.32 -2.03
C LYS A 279 -11.06 18.83 -1.72
N MET A 280 -9.98 19.47 -2.18
CA MET A 280 -9.76 20.91 -2.05
C MET A 280 -10.68 21.75 -2.93
N THR A 281 -10.96 21.29 -4.15
CA THR A 281 -11.74 22.04 -5.15
C THR A 281 -13.23 21.74 -5.12
N ARG A 282 -13.61 20.55 -4.68
CA ARG A 282 -14.98 20.03 -4.61
C ARG A 282 -15.21 19.32 -3.27
N PRO A 283 -15.29 20.04 -2.16
CA PRO A 283 -15.52 19.44 -0.84
C PRO A 283 -16.76 18.52 -0.85
N SER A 284 -16.60 17.33 -0.31
CA SER A 284 -17.66 16.36 -0.15
C SER A 284 -17.72 15.89 1.30
N LYS A 285 -18.93 15.67 1.81
CA LYS A 285 -19.14 15.04 3.13
C LYS A 285 -18.90 13.52 3.08
N HIS A 286 -18.88 12.95 1.89
CA HIS A 286 -18.63 11.50 1.72
C HIS A 286 -17.15 11.25 1.55
N SER A 287 -16.64 10.30 2.33
CA SER A 287 -15.28 9.78 2.19
C SER A 287 -15.22 8.74 1.06
N LYS A 288 -14.05 8.56 0.47
CA LYS A 288 -13.83 7.64 -0.64
C LYS A 288 -12.61 6.77 -0.36
N ILE A 289 -12.70 5.51 -0.78
CA ILE A 289 -11.54 4.63 -0.91
C ILE A 289 -11.32 4.41 -2.40
N THR A 290 -10.11 4.73 -2.86
CA THR A 290 -9.70 4.52 -4.25
C THR A 290 -8.64 3.43 -4.30
N TYR A 291 -8.88 2.38 -5.10
CA TYR A 291 -7.95 1.28 -5.27
C TYR A 291 -7.21 1.35 -6.60
N ILE A 292 -5.88 1.27 -6.55
CA ILE A 292 -5.02 1.14 -7.73
C ILE A 292 -4.81 -0.34 -8.03
N LYS A 293 -5.17 -0.77 -9.23
CA LYS A 293 -5.03 -2.17 -9.65
C LYS A 293 -3.59 -2.66 -9.56
N CYS A 294 -3.44 -3.87 -9.05
CA CYS A 294 -2.19 -4.60 -8.93
C CYS A 294 -2.26 -5.91 -9.70
N TYR A 295 -1.12 -6.44 -10.14
CA TYR A 295 -1.06 -7.67 -10.93
C TYR A 295 0.18 -8.50 -10.61
N PRO A 296 0.06 -9.84 -10.69
CA PRO A 296 1.17 -10.76 -10.43
C PRO A 296 2.34 -10.57 -11.40
N VAL A 297 3.54 -10.74 -10.88
CA VAL A 297 4.81 -10.80 -11.62
C VAL A 297 5.52 -12.10 -11.22
N PRO A 298 5.24 -13.21 -11.92
CA PRO A 298 5.89 -14.48 -11.65
C PRO A 298 7.39 -14.43 -11.93
N ARG A 299 8.18 -15.10 -11.08
CA ARG A 299 9.63 -15.30 -11.23
C ARG A 299 10.02 -16.66 -10.63
N GLU A 300 11.31 -16.88 -10.42
CA GLU A 300 11.90 -18.15 -10.01
C GLU A 300 11.37 -18.67 -8.65
N SER A 301 11.02 -17.79 -7.72
CA SER A 301 10.53 -18.23 -6.39
C SER A 301 9.15 -18.92 -6.41
N THR A 302 8.50 -19.02 -7.59
CA THR A 302 7.26 -19.80 -7.83
C THR A 302 7.29 -20.58 -9.15
N ASP A 303 8.46 -20.98 -9.67
CA ASP A 303 8.65 -21.77 -10.90
C ASP A 303 8.33 -21.05 -12.21
N ASN A 304 8.57 -19.73 -12.34
CA ASN A 304 8.36 -18.95 -13.59
C ASN A 304 7.05 -19.36 -14.32
N ILE A 305 5.92 -19.21 -13.64
CA ILE A 305 4.61 -19.67 -14.12
C ILE A 305 4.12 -18.82 -15.32
#